data_f0daeee06b1d953386fab717df3f8b85
#
_entry.id   f0daeee06b1d953386fab717df3f8b85
#
_cell.length_a   1.000
_cell.length_b   1.000
_cell.length_c   1.000
_cell.angle_alpha   90.00
_cell.angle_beta   90.00
_cell.angle_gamma   90.00
#
_symmetry.space_group_name_H-M   'P 1'
#
loop_
_entity.id
_entity.type
_entity.pdbx_description
1 polymer ?
#
loop_
_entity_poly.entity_id
_entity_poly.type
_entity_poly.pdbx_seq_one_letter_code
_entity_poly.pdbx_strand_id
1 'polypeptide(L)' 'MKINGNSIKPGNIIEHQGRLWRAVKTQHTQPGKGGAYLQVELKDIRDGTKLNERFRSSETVEKVR' A
#
# COMPACT_ATOMS: atom_id res chain seq x y z
N MET A 1 -0.10 12.72 5.64
CA MET A 1 -1.13 12.17 6.51
C MET A 1 -0.95 10.66 6.62
N LYS A 2 -0.82 10.17 7.83
CA LYS A 2 -0.60 8.74 8.03
C LYS A 2 -1.92 7.99 8.06
N ILE A 3 -1.95 6.86 7.36
CA ILE A 3 -3.11 5.98 7.35
C ILE A 3 -2.66 4.55 7.66
N ASN A 4 -3.61 3.74 8.10
CA ASN A 4 -3.31 2.32 8.30
C ASN A 4 -3.05 1.63 6.97
N GLY A 5 -2.23 0.58 7.01
CA GLY A 5 -1.93 -0.16 5.79
C GLY A 5 -3.17 -0.70 5.10
N ASN A 6 -4.17 -1.10 5.88
CA ASN A 6 -5.39 -1.63 5.30
C ASN A 6 -6.35 -0.55 4.81
N SER A 7 -6.01 0.71 4.95
CA SER A 7 -6.81 1.82 4.43
C SER A 7 -6.38 2.25 3.04
N ILE A 8 -5.35 1.64 2.50
CA ILE A 8 -4.87 2.00 1.17
C ILE A 8 -5.91 1.54 0.13
N LYS A 9 -6.25 2.44 -0.77
CA LYS A 9 -7.21 2.16 -1.84
C LYS A 9 -6.59 2.47 -3.18
N PRO A 10 -7.09 1.85 -4.27
CA PRO A 10 -6.59 2.18 -5.60
C PRO A 10 -6.72 3.67 -5.88
N GLY A 11 -5.69 4.25 -6.43
CA GLY A 11 -5.64 5.67 -6.71
C GLY A 11 -4.95 6.51 -5.64
N ASN A 12 -4.71 5.95 -4.45
CA ASN A 12 -4.01 6.67 -3.41
C ASN A 12 -2.52 6.77 -3.75
N ILE A 13 -1.92 7.90 -3.39
CA ILE A 13 -0.49 8.08 -3.49
C ILE A 13 0.08 7.94 -2.09
N ILE A 14 1.07 7.08 -1.94
CA ILE A 14 1.72 6.86 -0.66
C ILE A 14 3.22 7.03 -0.81
N GLU A 15 3.87 7.41 0.29
CA GLU A 15 5.32 7.46 0.35
C GLU A 15 5.83 6.17 0.96
N HIS A 16 6.74 5.51 0.24
CA HIS A 16 7.29 4.23 0.67
C HIS A 16 8.72 4.13 0.17
N GLN A 17 9.64 3.81 1.07
CA GLN A 17 11.06 3.69 0.74
C GLN A 17 11.64 4.94 0.09
N GLY A 18 11.19 6.12 0.54
CA GLY A 18 11.69 7.37 0.02
C GLY A 18 11.18 7.74 -1.36
N ARG A 19 10.20 7.02 -1.86
CA ARG A 19 9.60 7.28 -3.17
C ARG A 19 8.10 7.42 -3.05
N LEU A 20 7.51 8.05 -4.02
CA LEU A 20 6.06 8.17 -4.10
C LEU A 20 5.52 7.10 -5.03
N TRP A 21 4.50 6.41 -4.54
CA TRP A 21 3.89 5.31 -5.28
C TRP A 21 2.40 5.53 -5.38
N ARG A 22 1.84 5.13 -6.50
CA ARG A 22 0.41 5.13 -6.71
C ARG A 22 -0.11 3.71 -6.51
N ALA A 23 -1.09 3.55 -5.65
CA ALA A 23 -1.74 2.26 -5.47
C ALA A 23 -2.61 1.98 -6.68
N VAL A 24 -2.29 0.91 -7.41
CA VAL A 24 -3.02 0.55 -8.62
C VAL A 24 -4.09 -0.48 -8.31
N LYS A 25 -3.76 -1.43 -7.43
CA LYS A 25 -4.67 -2.51 -7.10
C LYS A 25 -4.43 -2.92 -5.66
N THR A 26 -5.50 -3.20 -4.95
CA THR A 26 -5.40 -3.69 -3.58
C THR A 26 -6.16 -4.99 -3.45
N GLN A 27 -5.64 -5.91 -2.65
CA GLN A 27 -6.30 -7.17 -2.38
C GLN A 27 -6.16 -7.49 -0.90
N HIS A 28 -7.29 -7.60 -0.24
CA HIS A 28 -7.32 -7.91 1.18
C HIS A 28 -7.21 -9.41 1.37
N THR A 29 -6.21 -9.84 2.12
CA THR A 29 -6.00 -11.26 2.38
C THR A 29 -6.04 -11.50 3.87
N GLN A 30 -6.76 -12.52 4.28
CA GLN A 30 -6.87 -12.89 5.68
C GLN A 30 -6.55 -14.38 5.84
N PRO A 31 -5.28 -14.71 6.11
CA PRO A 31 -4.92 -16.10 6.36
C PRO A 31 -5.55 -16.55 7.68
N GLY A 32 -5.81 -17.85 7.77
CA GLY A 32 -6.60 -18.39 8.88
C GLY A 32 -6.08 -18.12 10.26
N LYS A 33 -4.77 -18.09 10.47
CA LYS A 33 -4.18 -17.88 11.79
C LYS A 33 -3.26 -16.69 11.89
N GLY A 34 -3.03 -15.98 10.86
CA GLY A 34 -2.19 -14.81 10.90
C GLY A 34 -3.02 -13.55 10.95
N GLY A 35 -2.39 -12.44 11.14
CA GLY A 35 -3.05 -11.17 10.99
C GLY A 35 -3.43 -10.93 9.54
N ALA A 36 -4.53 -10.23 9.33
CA ALA A 36 -4.91 -9.83 8.00
C ALA A 36 -3.87 -8.88 7.41
N TYR A 37 -3.67 -8.96 6.13
CA TYR A 37 -2.79 -8.00 5.45
C TYR A 37 -3.40 -7.58 4.13
N LEU A 38 -2.99 -6.41 3.66
CA LEU A 38 -3.42 -5.88 2.38
C LEU A 38 -2.27 -6.00 1.41
N GLN A 39 -2.50 -6.69 0.31
CA GLN A 39 -1.54 -6.76 -0.78
C GLN A 39 -1.83 -5.65 -1.75
N VAL A 40 -0.84 -4.79 -1.95
CA VAL A 40 -1.01 -3.59 -2.75
C VAL A 40 -0.05 -3.63 -3.93
N GLU A 41 -0.59 -3.44 -5.11
CA GLU A 41 0.23 -3.26 -6.29
C GLU A 41 0.47 -1.77 -6.45
N LEU A 42 1.74 -1.41 -6.36
CA LEU A 42 2.16 -0.02 -6.42
C LEU A 42 2.82 0.26 -7.76
N LYS A 43 2.70 1.49 -8.20
CA LYS A 43 3.38 1.93 -9.40
C LYS A 43 4.07 3.26 -9.09
N ASP A 44 5.37 3.30 -9.37
CA ASP A 44 6.13 4.53 -9.15
C ASP A 44 5.59 5.62 -10.07
N ILE A 45 5.27 6.77 -9.49
CA ILE A 45 4.68 7.85 -10.27
C ILE A 45 5.70 8.54 -11.18
N ARG A 46 6.99 8.26 -10.98
CA ARG A 46 8.05 8.92 -11.74
C ARG A 46 8.41 8.13 -12.99
N ASP A 47 8.63 6.82 -12.85
CA ASP A 47 9.10 6.01 -13.98
C ASP A 47 8.20 4.83 -14.31
N GLY A 48 7.13 4.63 -13.54
CA GLY A 48 6.19 3.57 -13.81
C GLY A 48 6.61 2.19 -13.33
N THR A 49 7.68 2.10 -12.54
CA THR A 49 8.11 0.83 -11.98
C THR A 49 7.02 0.24 -11.10
N LYS A 50 6.74 -1.04 -11.28
CA LYS A 50 5.73 -1.73 -10.48
C LYS A 50 6.38 -2.42 -9.29
N LEU A 51 5.67 -2.37 -8.17
CA LEU A 51 6.12 -3.00 -6.94
C LEU A 51 4.92 -3.58 -6.23
N ASN A 52 5.02 -4.83 -5.80
CA ASN A 52 4.00 -5.46 -4.96
C ASN A 52 4.47 -5.43 -3.51
N GLU A 53 3.64 -4.89 -2.65
CA GLU A 53 3.97 -4.77 -1.24
C GLU A 53 2.83 -5.30 -0.40
N ARG A 54 3.15 -5.75 0.80
CA ARG A 54 2.15 -6.22 1.76
C ARG A 54 2.21 -5.33 2.98
N PHE A 55 1.05 -4.87 3.39
CA PHE A 55 0.93 -4.04 4.57
C PHE A 55 0.01 -4.69 5.58
N ARG A 56 0.48 -4.84 6.79
CA ARG A 56 -0.35 -5.36 7.87
C ARG A 56 -1.29 -4.28 8.36
N SER A 57 -2.40 -4.69 8.95
CA SER A 57 -3.38 -3.73 9.45
C SER A 57 -2.81 -2.83 10.54
N SER A 58 -1.77 -3.29 11.24
CA SER A 58 -1.13 -2.48 12.28
C SER A 58 -0.05 -1.54 11.75
N GLU A 59 0.33 -1.68 10.49
CA GLU A 59 1.32 -0.79 9.88
C GLU A 59 0.68 0.50 9.42
N THR A 60 1.47 1.55 9.41
CA THR A 60 1.01 2.84 8.90
C THR A 60 1.88 3.28 7.75
N VAL A 61 1.29 4.01 6.83
CA VAL A 61 2.02 4.56 5.69
C VAL A 61 1.66 6.03 5.56
N GLU A 62 2.55 6.78 4.93
CA GLU A 62 2.30 8.20 4.69
C GLU A 62 1.52 8.34 3.40
N LYS A 63 0.31 8.87 3.50
CA LYS A 63 -0.52 9.14 2.34
C LYS A 63 -0.26 10.56 1.86
N VAL A 64 -0.03 10.70 0.59
CA VAL A 64 0.22 11.99 -0.06
C VAL A 64 -0.97 12.33 -0.94
N ARG A 65 -1.38 13.56 -0.88
CA ARG A 65 -2.47 14.03 -1.73
C ARG A 65 -1.98 14.39 -3.12
#